data_886e302f02357d531c2ef2dbd3a2ef49
#
_entry.id   886e302f02357d531c2ef2dbd3a2ef49
#
_cell.length_a   1.000
_cell.length_b   1.000
_cell.length_c   1.000
_cell.angle_alpha   90.00
_cell.angle_beta   90.00
_cell.angle_gamma   90.00
#
_symmetry.space_group_name_H-M   'P 1'
#
loop_
_entity.id
_entity.type
_entity.pdbx_description
1 polymer ?
#
loop_
_entity_poly.entity_id
_entity_poly.type
_entity_poly.pdbx_seq_one_letter_code
_entity_poly.pdbx_strand_id
1 'polypeptide(L)'
;MEVFDCIRTRRSVRKYKEQPVPWDNIVEILQSAKYAPCAGNIWNLKFIVIKNEDKRRAIAEACTQQYWMQDAPIHIVIVSEPEKAEKYYGTRGVRLYTQQAAGAAIQDMLLTANSLGLGTCWVGAFDEEDIRHICNMPEHLNVQGIIAVGYPDETPQMPPKYRIEHIMFFEKWWGRIESPKTGIGLWSPPIQKAVKEAHKRIKKHIEKVKGKIRKK
;
A
#
# COMPACT_ATOMS: atom_id res chain seq x y z
N MET A 1 -6.45 -15.04 -8.27
CA MET A 1 -7.06 -13.68 -8.26
C MET A 1 -6.32 -12.83 -9.28
N GLU A 2 -7.03 -12.06 -10.11
CA GLU A 2 -6.40 -11.13 -11.04
C GLU A 2 -5.65 -10.03 -10.27
N VAL A 3 -4.51 -9.58 -10.80
CA VAL A 3 -3.63 -8.61 -10.09
C VAL A 3 -4.37 -7.35 -9.67
N PHE A 4 -5.18 -6.78 -10.56
CA PHE A 4 -5.90 -5.54 -10.26
C PHE A 4 -6.98 -5.73 -9.20
N ASP A 5 -7.63 -6.88 -9.18
CA ASP A 5 -8.61 -7.22 -8.14
C ASP A 5 -7.92 -7.41 -6.79
N CYS A 6 -6.75 -8.05 -6.77
CA CYS A 6 -5.95 -8.19 -5.55
C CYS A 6 -5.58 -6.82 -4.96
N ILE A 7 -5.13 -5.90 -5.80
CA ILE A 7 -4.81 -4.52 -5.39
C ILE A 7 -6.05 -3.81 -4.83
N ARG A 8 -7.20 -3.96 -5.48
CA ARG A 8 -8.45 -3.29 -5.09
C ARG A 8 -9.07 -3.85 -3.82
N THR A 9 -8.93 -5.14 -3.59
CA THR A 9 -9.58 -5.84 -2.46
C THR A 9 -8.75 -5.85 -1.20
N ARG A 10 -7.41 -5.75 -1.30
CA ARG A 10 -6.53 -5.71 -0.13
C ARG A 10 -6.95 -4.60 0.85
N ARG A 11 -7.04 -4.97 2.12
CA ARG A 11 -7.34 -4.06 3.26
C ARG A 11 -6.33 -4.25 4.38
N SER A 12 -6.18 -3.22 5.21
CA SER A 12 -5.50 -3.37 6.50
C SER A 12 -6.48 -4.00 7.47
N VAL A 13 -6.22 -5.24 7.84
CA VAL A 13 -7.02 -6.06 8.76
C VAL A 13 -6.44 -5.96 10.16
N ARG A 14 -7.28 -5.75 11.16
CA ARG A 14 -6.90 -5.61 12.57
C ARG A 14 -7.69 -6.52 13.51
N LYS A 15 -8.53 -7.40 12.95
CA LYS A 15 -9.18 -8.48 13.69
C LYS A 15 -8.89 -9.79 13.01
N TYR A 16 -8.44 -10.76 13.76
CA TYR A 16 -7.99 -12.05 13.24
C TYR A 16 -8.70 -13.19 13.93
N LYS A 17 -8.93 -14.26 13.19
CA LYS A 17 -9.44 -15.51 13.73
C LYS A 17 -8.34 -16.24 14.49
N GLU A 18 -8.72 -16.94 15.54
CA GLU A 18 -7.84 -17.91 16.22
C GLU A 18 -7.61 -19.14 15.34
N GLN A 19 -6.90 -18.91 14.23
CA GLN A 19 -6.59 -19.96 13.26
C GLN A 19 -5.12 -19.86 12.88
N PRO A 20 -4.36 -20.97 12.98
CA PRO A 20 -2.97 -20.96 12.58
C PRO A 20 -2.82 -20.76 11.07
N VAL A 21 -1.82 -19.97 10.67
CA VAL A 21 -1.44 -19.81 9.27
C VAL A 21 -0.48 -20.90 8.88
N PRO A 22 -0.73 -21.67 7.80
CA PRO A 22 0.19 -22.66 7.27
C PRO A 22 1.57 -22.06 6.98
N TRP A 23 2.62 -22.79 7.30
CA TRP A 23 3.98 -22.31 7.08
C TRP A 23 4.29 -22.04 5.62
N ASP A 24 3.75 -22.86 4.71
CA ASP A 24 3.93 -22.68 3.26
C ASP A 24 3.39 -21.33 2.77
N ASN A 25 2.27 -20.84 3.32
CA ASN A 25 1.75 -19.52 3.01
C ASN A 25 2.71 -18.40 3.47
N ILE A 26 3.34 -18.57 4.63
CA ILE A 26 4.34 -17.60 5.11
C ILE A 26 5.57 -17.61 4.22
N VAL A 27 6.02 -18.79 3.80
CA VAL A 27 7.14 -18.93 2.85
C VAL A 27 6.81 -18.26 1.52
N GLU A 28 5.60 -18.42 1.00
CA GLU A 28 5.15 -17.80 -0.25
C GLU A 28 5.13 -16.28 -0.14
N ILE A 29 4.62 -15.75 0.98
CA ILE A 29 4.65 -14.30 1.28
C ILE A 29 6.09 -13.78 1.31
N LEU A 30 7.00 -14.48 1.98
CA LEU A 30 8.41 -14.08 2.04
C LEU A 30 9.11 -14.20 0.68
N GLN A 31 8.75 -15.19 -0.11
CA GLN A 31 9.30 -15.33 -1.45
C GLN A 31 8.88 -14.21 -2.38
N SER A 32 7.64 -13.72 -2.29
CA SER A 32 7.16 -12.62 -3.12
C SER A 32 8.01 -11.35 -2.94
N ALA A 33 8.44 -11.07 -1.71
CA ALA A 33 9.31 -9.94 -1.41
C ALA A 33 10.62 -9.93 -2.23
N LYS A 34 11.15 -11.09 -2.58
CA LYS A 34 12.41 -11.21 -3.34
C LYS A 34 12.31 -10.69 -4.78
N TYR A 35 11.10 -10.59 -5.30
CA TYR A 35 10.85 -10.09 -6.65
C TYR A 35 10.64 -8.57 -6.69
N ALA A 36 10.55 -7.92 -5.53
CA ALA A 36 10.45 -6.48 -5.44
C ALA A 36 11.68 -5.79 -6.07
N PRO A 37 11.49 -4.70 -6.81
CA PRO A 37 12.60 -3.95 -7.38
C PRO A 37 13.42 -3.27 -6.27
N CYS A 38 14.75 -3.31 -6.42
CA CYS A 38 15.66 -2.58 -5.55
C CYS A 38 16.79 -1.94 -6.37
N ALA A 39 17.36 -0.85 -5.85
CA ALA A 39 18.42 -0.12 -6.53
C ALA A 39 19.62 -1.02 -6.82
N GLY A 40 20.02 -1.10 -8.11
CA GLY A 40 21.16 -1.91 -8.55
C GLY A 40 21.06 -3.41 -8.24
N ASN A 41 19.87 -3.91 -7.96
CA ASN A 41 19.64 -5.28 -7.49
C ASN A 41 20.43 -5.64 -6.21
N ILE A 42 20.72 -4.63 -5.37
CA ILE A 42 21.45 -4.80 -4.10
C ILE A 42 20.43 -5.10 -3.01
N TRP A 43 20.19 -6.39 -2.79
CA TRP A 43 19.27 -6.85 -1.77
C TRP A 43 19.86 -6.70 -0.37
N ASN A 44 19.28 -5.82 0.42
CA ASN A 44 19.70 -5.52 1.79
C ASN A 44 18.60 -5.73 2.84
N LEU A 45 17.53 -6.45 2.50
CA LEU A 45 16.44 -6.74 3.42
C LEU A 45 16.55 -8.14 4.01
N LYS A 46 16.09 -8.29 5.24
CA LYS A 46 15.93 -9.53 5.99
C LYS A 46 14.55 -9.55 6.64
N PHE A 47 14.07 -10.74 6.97
CA PHE A 47 12.76 -10.94 7.60
C PHE A 47 12.90 -11.80 8.84
N ILE A 48 12.29 -11.35 9.94
CA ILE A 48 12.19 -12.12 11.18
C ILE A 48 10.72 -12.50 11.36
N VAL A 49 10.42 -13.79 11.37
CA VAL A 49 9.06 -14.30 11.55
C VAL A 49 8.85 -14.63 13.03
N ILE A 50 7.87 -14.01 13.65
CA ILE A 50 7.52 -14.17 15.06
C ILE A 50 6.20 -14.92 15.18
N LYS A 51 6.24 -16.07 15.84
CA LYS A 51 5.10 -16.93 16.18
C LYS A 51 4.83 -16.95 17.69
N ASN A 52 5.88 -16.80 18.50
CA ASN A 52 5.79 -16.85 19.95
C ASN A 52 4.84 -15.76 20.47
N GLU A 53 3.88 -16.15 21.32
CA GLU A 53 2.84 -15.27 21.81
C GLU A 53 3.38 -14.12 22.67
N ASP A 54 4.31 -14.41 23.58
CA ASP A 54 4.87 -13.38 24.46
C ASP A 54 5.65 -12.34 23.65
N LYS A 55 6.39 -12.77 22.62
CA LYS A 55 7.07 -11.86 21.70
C LYS A 55 6.09 -11.03 20.87
N ARG A 56 4.98 -11.61 20.41
CA ARG A 56 3.93 -10.87 19.67
C ARG A 56 3.29 -9.81 20.56
N ARG A 57 3.06 -10.12 21.83
CA ARG A 57 2.54 -9.17 22.84
C ARG A 57 3.53 -8.04 23.07
N ALA A 58 4.80 -8.36 23.30
CA ALA A 58 5.85 -7.34 23.47
C ALA A 58 6.00 -6.44 22.24
N ILE A 59 5.95 -7.01 21.01
CA ILE A 59 5.95 -6.25 19.76
C ILE A 59 4.73 -5.32 19.67
N ALA A 60 3.54 -5.78 20.05
CA ALA A 60 2.33 -4.96 20.02
C ALA A 60 2.45 -3.75 20.97
N GLU A 61 3.08 -3.93 22.13
CA GLU A 61 3.37 -2.86 23.07
C GLU A 61 4.38 -1.87 22.50
N ALA A 62 5.51 -2.35 21.97
CA ALA A 62 6.53 -1.55 21.31
C ALA A 62 5.98 -0.79 20.07
N CYS A 63 4.91 -1.28 19.47
CA CYS A 63 4.19 -0.62 18.37
C CYS A 63 3.18 0.44 18.84
N THR A 64 3.56 1.27 19.83
CA THR A 64 2.67 2.30 20.39
C THR A 64 1.36 1.73 20.95
N GLN A 65 1.46 0.61 21.65
CA GLN A 65 0.35 -0.09 22.32
C GLN A 65 -0.77 -0.52 21.34
N GLN A 66 -0.42 -0.94 20.13
CA GLN A 66 -1.38 -1.47 19.18
C GLN A 66 -1.76 -2.92 19.51
N TYR A 67 -2.47 -3.12 20.62
CA TYR A 67 -2.76 -4.44 21.18
C TYR A 67 -3.58 -5.37 20.28
N TRP A 68 -4.30 -4.84 19.27
CA TRP A 68 -4.96 -5.66 18.25
C TRP A 68 -3.99 -6.58 17.49
N MET A 69 -2.69 -6.24 17.47
CA MET A 69 -1.67 -7.06 16.83
C MET A 69 -1.49 -8.43 17.49
N GLN A 70 -1.78 -8.53 18.81
CA GLN A 70 -1.63 -9.79 19.56
C GLN A 70 -2.49 -10.91 18.97
N ASP A 71 -3.64 -10.57 18.39
CA ASP A 71 -4.58 -11.52 17.81
C ASP A 71 -4.09 -12.11 16.49
N ALA A 72 -3.16 -11.41 15.81
CA ALA A 72 -2.53 -11.94 14.61
C ALA A 72 -1.56 -13.09 14.96
N PRO A 73 -1.73 -14.30 14.41
CA PRO A 73 -0.88 -15.46 14.77
C PRO A 73 0.58 -15.32 14.34
N ILE A 74 0.87 -14.42 13.41
CA ILE A 74 2.22 -14.20 12.85
C ILE A 74 2.50 -12.70 12.79
N HIS A 75 3.70 -12.29 13.23
CA HIS A 75 4.30 -11.03 12.87
C HIS A 75 5.54 -11.26 11.98
N ILE A 76 5.71 -10.43 10.97
CA ILE A 76 6.92 -10.42 10.15
C ILE A 76 7.58 -9.05 10.34
N VAL A 77 8.76 -9.04 10.94
CA VAL A 77 9.58 -7.82 11.10
C VAL A 77 10.49 -7.71 9.89
N ILE A 78 10.40 -6.59 9.19
CA ILE A 78 11.22 -6.28 8.02
C ILE A 78 12.42 -5.48 8.49
N VAL A 79 13.60 -6.02 8.24
CA VAL A 79 14.88 -5.49 8.72
C VAL A 79 15.76 -5.16 7.52
N SER A 80 16.53 -4.08 7.61
CA SER A 80 17.53 -3.75 6.60
C SER A 80 18.95 -3.82 7.16
N GLU A 81 19.89 -4.17 6.27
CA GLU A 81 21.34 -4.08 6.44
C GLU A 81 21.83 -2.80 5.71
N PRO A 82 21.86 -1.62 6.36
CA PRO A 82 22.11 -0.35 5.68
C PRO A 82 23.49 -0.28 5.01
N GLU A 83 24.50 -0.90 5.59
CA GLU A 83 25.88 -0.92 5.09
C GLU A 83 26.00 -1.43 3.65
N LYS A 84 25.14 -2.40 3.27
CA LYS A 84 25.13 -2.91 1.89
C LYS A 84 24.76 -1.84 0.88
N ALA A 85 23.76 -1.02 1.19
CA ALA A 85 23.32 0.06 0.32
C ALA A 85 24.28 1.24 0.38
N GLU A 86 24.84 1.52 1.56
CA GLU A 86 25.81 2.60 1.78
C GLU A 86 27.08 2.41 0.95
N LYS A 87 27.59 1.18 0.89
CA LYS A 87 28.79 0.83 0.10
C LYS A 87 28.71 1.26 -1.37
N TYR A 88 27.53 1.22 -1.97
CA TYR A 88 27.33 1.51 -3.41
C TYR A 88 26.76 2.89 -3.65
N TYR A 89 25.97 3.43 -2.73
CA TYR A 89 25.18 4.65 -2.93
C TYR A 89 25.31 5.68 -1.82
N GLY A 90 26.24 5.46 -0.87
CA GLY A 90 26.43 6.35 0.26
C GLY A 90 25.12 6.58 1.05
N THR A 91 25.00 7.74 1.64
CA THR A 91 23.83 8.14 2.45
C THR A 91 22.50 8.03 1.70
N ARG A 92 22.50 8.22 0.37
CA ARG A 92 21.29 8.09 -0.44
C ARG A 92 20.80 6.64 -0.49
N GLY A 93 21.72 5.66 -0.51
CA GLY A 93 21.40 4.25 -0.41
C GLY A 93 20.68 3.92 0.88
N VAL A 94 21.16 4.43 2.00
CA VAL A 94 20.58 4.20 3.32
C VAL A 94 19.23 4.89 3.48
N ARG A 95 19.16 6.19 3.18
CA ARG A 95 17.99 7.02 3.50
C ARG A 95 16.83 6.91 2.50
N LEU A 96 17.11 6.57 1.25
CA LEU A 96 16.09 6.56 0.22
C LEU A 96 15.90 5.16 -0.39
N TYR A 97 16.96 4.57 -0.95
CA TYR A 97 16.82 3.34 -1.74
C TYR A 97 16.43 2.13 -0.90
N THR A 98 16.95 2.04 0.32
CA THR A 98 16.56 1.00 1.28
C THR A 98 15.07 1.11 1.64
N GLN A 99 14.58 2.32 1.91
CA GLN A 99 13.16 2.52 2.25
C GLN A 99 12.24 2.24 1.07
N GLN A 100 12.63 2.63 -0.14
CA GLN A 100 11.88 2.31 -1.36
C GLN A 100 11.83 0.81 -1.60
N ALA A 101 12.94 0.10 -1.46
CA ALA A 101 13.00 -1.36 -1.59
C ALA A 101 12.13 -2.06 -0.53
N ALA A 102 12.19 -1.60 0.73
CA ALA A 102 11.36 -2.14 1.80
C ALA A 102 9.87 -1.91 1.52
N GLY A 103 9.47 -0.72 1.09
CA GLY A 103 8.09 -0.42 0.73
C GLY A 103 7.57 -1.28 -0.42
N ALA A 104 8.39 -1.52 -1.46
CA ALA A 104 8.06 -2.39 -2.57
C ALA A 104 7.90 -3.85 -2.10
N ALA A 105 8.87 -4.37 -1.35
CA ALA A 105 8.84 -5.73 -0.80
C ALA A 105 7.63 -5.96 0.12
N ILE A 106 7.35 -5.01 1.02
CA ILE A 106 6.17 -5.08 1.89
C ILE A 106 4.88 -5.12 1.06
N GLN A 107 4.75 -4.28 0.03
CA GLN A 107 3.55 -4.27 -0.80
C GLN A 107 3.35 -5.61 -1.52
N ASP A 108 4.39 -6.23 -2.05
CA ASP A 108 4.30 -7.55 -2.68
C ASP A 108 3.86 -8.62 -1.67
N MET A 109 4.40 -8.58 -0.44
CA MET A 109 3.98 -9.46 0.65
C MET A 109 2.50 -9.29 1.01
N LEU A 110 2.01 -8.04 1.09
CA LEU A 110 0.60 -7.75 1.39
C LEU A 110 -0.34 -8.25 0.28
N LEU A 111 0.06 -8.12 -0.99
CA LEU A 111 -0.72 -8.60 -2.12
C LEU A 111 -0.75 -10.13 -2.17
N THR A 112 0.39 -10.77 -1.95
CA THR A 112 0.48 -12.23 -1.89
C THR A 112 -0.38 -12.79 -0.76
N ALA A 113 -0.30 -12.22 0.44
CA ALA A 113 -1.16 -12.62 1.55
C ALA A 113 -2.66 -12.48 1.20
N ASN A 114 -3.05 -11.36 0.57
CA ASN A 114 -4.43 -11.15 0.13
C ASN A 114 -4.88 -12.19 -0.91
N SER A 115 -4.00 -12.58 -1.85
CA SER A 115 -4.31 -13.61 -2.85
C SER A 115 -4.49 -15.00 -2.23
N LEU A 116 -3.85 -15.26 -1.10
CA LEU A 116 -3.97 -16.48 -0.29
C LEU A 116 -5.16 -16.45 0.68
N GLY A 117 -5.98 -15.39 0.67
CA GLY A 117 -7.11 -15.22 1.57
C GLY A 117 -6.73 -14.83 3.00
N LEU A 118 -5.50 -14.36 3.21
CA LEU A 118 -5.01 -13.87 4.49
C LEU A 118 -5.22 -12.36 4.61
N GLY A 119 -5.51 -11.92 5.85
CA GLY A 119 -5.54 -10.52 6.24
C GLY A 119 -4.17 -10.06 6.72
N THR A 120 -3.82 -8.83 6.38
CA THR A 120 -2.56 -8.22 6.81
C THR A 120 -2.75 -6.77 7.23
N CYS A 121 -1.86 -6.30 8.11
CA CYS A 121 -1.72 -4.88 8.38
C CYS A 121 -0.23 -4.52 8.46
N TRP A 122 0.17 -3.51 7.68
CA TRP A 122 1.50 -2.91 7.80
C TRP A 122 1.51 -1.89 8.94
N VAL A 123 2.40 -2.10 9.90
CA VAL A 123 2.63 -1.23 11.05
C VAL A 123 3.96 -0.52 10.85
N GLY A 124 3.90 0.82 10.87
CA GLY A 124 5.09 1.68 10.72
C GLY A 124 5.35 2.55 11.96
N ALA A 125 4.49 2.47 12.98
CA ALA A 125 4.67 3.19 14.24
C ALA A 125 5.13 2.21 15.33
N PHE A 126 6.40 2.27 15.70
CA PHE A 126 7.01 1.40 16.70
C PHE A 126 8.25 2.08 17.31
N ASP A 127 8.60 1.65 18.52
CA ASP A 127 9.93 1.92 19.09
C ASP A 127 10.93 0.93 18.50
N GLU A 128 11.93 1.45 17.79
CA GLU A 128 12.89 0.62 17.07
C GLU A 128 13.83 -0.11 18.03
N GLU A 129 14.18 0.50 19.15
CA GLU A 129 15.08 -0.09 20.15
C GLU A 129 14.41 -1.26 20.87
N ASP A 130 13.16 -1.10 21.27
CA ASP A 130 12.37 -2.20 21.84
C ASP A 130 12.25 -3.37 20.86
N ILE A 131 11.98 -3.11 19.59
CA ILE A 131 11.91 -4.19 18.58
C ILE A 131 13.25 -4.89 18.41
N ARG A 132 14.38 -4.14 18.45
CA ARG A 132 15.72 -4.76 18.41
C ARG A 132 15.94 -5.69 19.61
N HIS A 133 15.58 -5.26 20.81
CA HIS A 133 15.71 -6.09 22.01
C HIS A 133 14.85 -7.34 21.95
N ILE A 134 13.57 -7.21 21.60
CA ILE A 134 12.63 -8.35 21.49
C ILE A 134 13.12 -9.38 20.48
N CYS A 135 13.65 -8.91 19.35
CA CYS A 135 14.14 -9.76 18.26
C CYS A 135 15.62 -10.15 18.40
N ASN A 136 16.33 -9.69 19.42
CA ASN A 136 17.77 -9.88 19.63
C ASN A 136 18.59 -9.48 18.40
N MET A 137 18.33 -8.29 17.88
CA MET A 137 18.96 -7.77 16.66
C MET A 137 20.23 -6.96 17.00
N PRO A 138 21.28 -7.05 16.15
CA PRO A 138 22.43 -6.15 16.22
C PRO A 138 22.03 -4.68 16.02
N GLU A 139 22.76 -3.76 16.67
CA GLU A 139 22.49 -2.31 16.65
C GLU A 139 22.58 -1.68 15.24
N HIS A 140 23.41 -2.23 14.35
CA HIS A 140 23.60 -1.71 13.00
C HIS A 140 22.46 -2.02 12.04
N LEU A 141 21.50 -2.86 12.44
CA LEU A 141 20.33 -3.19 11.63
C LEU A 141 19.17 -2.22 11.92
N ASN A 142 18.42 -1.85 10.90
CA ASN A 142 17.28 -0.95 11.03
C ASN A 142 15.97 -1.68 10.74
N VAL A 143 14.94 -1.40 11.55
CA VAL A 143 13.60 -1.90 11.32
C VAL A 143 12.88 -1.01 10.30
N GLN A 144 12.35 -1.61 9.23
CA GLN A 144 11.66 -0.90 8.15
C GLN A 144 10.13 -0.96 8.27
N GLY A 145 9.64 -1.89 9.05
CA GLY A 145 8.20 -2.08 9.28
C GLY A 145 7.90 -3.45 9.85
N ILE A 146 6.66 -3.63 10.28
CA ILE A 146 6.15 -4.90 10.79
C ILE A 146 4.85 -5.22 10.06
N ILE A 147 4.65 -6.47 9.67
CA ILE A 147 3.40 -6.96 9.09
C ILE A 147 2.77 -7.93 10.07
N ALA A 148 1.56 -7.63 10.53
CA ALA A 148 0.69 -8.60 11.20
C ALA A 148 -0.04 -9.42 10.14
N VAL A 149 -0.07 -10.76 10.29
CA VAL A 149 -0.63 -11.72 9.31
C VAL A 149 -1.50 -12.73 10.02
N GLY A 150 -2.70 -12.99 9.48
CA GLY A 150 -3.63 -14.00 9.98
C GLY A 150 -4.85 -14.15 9.10
N TYR A 151 -5.76 -15.05 9.42
CA TYR A 151 -7.05 -15.11 8.74
C TYR A 151 -7.94 -13.96 9.23
N PRO A 152 -8.54 -13.18 8.30
CA PRO A 152 -9.34 -12.02 8.70
C PRO A 152 -10.64 -12.43 9.40
N ASP A 153 -10.97 -11.76 10.51
CA ASP A 153 -12.27 -11.84 11.20
C ASP A 153 -13.08 -10.55 11.04
N GLU A 154 -12.73 -9.76 10.06
CA GLU A 154 -13.44 -8.55 9.66
C GLU A 154 -13.35 -8.33 8.15
N THR A 155 -14.26 -7.54 7.62
CA THR A 155 -14.20 -7.07 6.23
C THR A 155 -14.17 -5.54 6.23
N PRO A 156 -12.99 -4.92 6.33
CA PRO A 156 -12.87 -3.48 6.39
C PRO A 156 -13.39 -2.84 5.11
N GLN A 157 -14.19 -1.78 5.26
CA GLN A 157 -14.66 -1.01 4.11
C GLN A 157 -13.51 -0.32 3.40
N MET A 158 -13.65 -0.13 2.09
CA MET A 158 -12.66 0.62 1.32
C MET A 158 -12.73 2.10 1.70
N PRO A 159 -11.65 2.69 2.20
CA PRO A 159 -11.62 4.12 2.49
C PRO A 159 -11.74 4.91 1.18
N PRO A 160 -12.25 6.16 1.25
CA PRO A 160 -12.29 7.05 0.09
C PRO A 160 -10.93 7.16 -0.60
N LYS A 161 -10.92 7.12 -1.92
CA LYS A 161 -9.71 7.30 -2.73
C LYS A 161 -9.79 8.58 -3.52
N TYR A 162 -8.65 9.24 -3.65
CA TYR A 162 -8.55 10.38 -4.57
C TYR A 162 -8.91 9.94 -5.98
N ARG A 163 -9.58 10.81 -6.68
CA ARG A 163 -9.85 10.62 -8.10
C ARG A 163 -8.55 10.85 -8.87
N ILE A 164 -8.36 10.09 -9.94
CA ILE A 164 -7.12 10.13 -10.70
C ILE A 164 -6.82 11.54 -11.23
N GLU A 165 -7.84 12.31 -11.55
CA GLU A 165 -7.71 13.67 -12.06
C GLU A 165 -7.14 14.66 -11.03
N HIS A 166 -7.18 14.30 -9.73
CA HIS A 166 -6.64 15.13 -8.66
C HIS A 166 -5.17 14.84 -8.35
N ILE A 167 -4.67 13.67 -8.77
CA ILE A 167 -3.31 13.19 -8.44
C ILE A 167 -2.44 13.00 -9.68
N MET A 168 -2.98 13.28 -10.87
CA MET A 168 -2.25 13.18 -12.14
C MET A 168 -2.08 14.55 -12.79
N PHE A 169 -0.84 14.86 -13.15
CA PHE A 169 -0.49 16.00 -13.98
C PHE A 169 0.15 15.51 -15.27
N PHE A 170 -0.03 16.25 -16.36
CA PHE A 170 0.49 15.89 -17.66
C PHE A 170 1.73 16.71 -17.99
N GLU A 171 2.83 16.03 -18.30
CA GLU A 171 4.15 16.55 -18.68
C GLU A 171 4.85 17.45 -17.65
N LYS A 172 4.12 18.27 -16.90
CA LYS A 172 4.67 19.20 -15.90
C LYS A 172 3.75 19.28 -14.67
N TRP A 173 4.30 19.74 -13.58
CA TRP A 173 3.51 20.03 -12.36
C TRP A 173 2.39 21.01 -12.68
N TRP A 174 1.16 20.70 -12.28
CA TRP A 174 -0.09 21.40 -12.64
C TRP A 174 -0.44 21.36 -14.14
N GLY A 175 0.31 20.65 -14.97
CA GLY A 175 -0.07 20.39 -16.36
C GLY A 175 -1.37 19.59 -16.43
N ARG A 176 -2.34 20.06 -17.21
CA ARG A 176 -3.60 19.36 -17.44
C ARG A 176 -3.74 18.99 -18.90
N ILE A 177 -4.48 17.92 -19.17
CA ILE A 177 -4.83 17.54 -20.55
C ILE A 177 -5.88 18.55 -21.05
N GLU A 178 -5.57 19.27 -22.10
CA GLU A 178 -6.47 20.29 -22.68
C GLU A 178 -7.69 19.68 -23.38
N SER A 179 -7.58 18.43 -23.86
CA SER A 179 -8.67 17.73 -24.53
C SER A 179 -9.10 16.47 -23.78
N PRO A 180 -10.33 16.44 -23.22
CA PRO A 180 -10.88 15.24 -22.56
C PRO A 180 -11.07 14.05 -23.51
N LYS A 181 -10.98 14.25 -24.84
CA LYS A 181 -11.23 13.21 -25.84
C LYS A 181 -10.03 12.30 -26.08
N THR A 182 -8.82 12.73 -25.77
CA THR A 182 -7.57 12.00 -26.05
C THR A 182 -6.82 11.54 -24.82
N GLY A 183 -7.28 11.93 -23.64
CA GLY A 183 -6.70 11.56 -22.37
C GLY A 183 -7.59 10.61 -21.59
N ILE A 184 -7.33 10.54 -20.32
CA ILE A 184 -8.12 9.82 -19.34
C ILE A 184 -9.53 10.39 -19.38
N GLY A 185 -10.44 9.70 -20.03
CA GLY A 185 -11.85 10.08 -20.08
C GLY A 185 -12.36 10.26 -18.64
N LEU A 186 -13.33 11.14 -18.44
CA LEU A 186 -14.00 11.31 -17.15
C LEU A 186 -14.53 9.93 -16.71
N TRP A 187 -13.75 9.21 -15.92
CA TRP A 187 -13.96 7.81 -15.54
C TRP A 187 -15.11 7.62 -14.56
N SER A 188 -15.73 8.68 -14.12
CA SER A 188 -16.92 8.63 -13.28
C SER A 188 -18.18 8.68 -14.15
N PRO A 189 -18.93 7.59 -14.27
CA PRO A 189 -20.20 7.58 -14.99
C PRO A 189 -21.16 8.71 -14.60
N PRO A 190 -21.28 9.10 -13.30
CA PRO A 190 -22.09 10.24 -12.91
C PRO A 190 -21.66 11.57 -13.53
N ILE A 191 -20.34 11.81 -13.65
CA ILE A 191 -19.82 13.07 -14.22
C ILE A 191 -20.00 13.07 -15.74
N GLN A 192 -19.76 11.96 -16.42
CA GLN A 192 -20.07 11.88 -17.86
C GLN A 192 -21.55 12.17 -18.14
N LYS A 193 -22.45 11.67 -17.29
CA LYS A 193 -23.87 11.96 -17.38
C LYS A 193 -24.17 13.44 -17.14
N ALA A 194 -23.61 14.03 -16.08
CA ALA A 194 -23.77 15.45 -15.75
C ALA A 194 -23.23 16.37 -16.85
N VAL A 195 -22.05 16.08 -17.42
CA VAL A 195 -21.48 16.85 -18.52
C VAL A 195 -22.32 16.73 -19.80
N LYS A 196 -22.82 15.51 -20.13
CA LYS A 196 -23.72 15.33 -21.28
C LYS A 196 -25.04 16.11 -21.09
N GLU A 197 -25.61 16.10 -19.90
CA GLU A 197 -26.82 16.85 -19.60
C GLU A 197 -26.59 18.36 -19.63
N ALA A 198 -25.48 18.85 -19.09
CA ALA A 198 -25.10 20.26 -19.17
C ALA A 198 -24.91 20.72 -20.62
N HIS A 199 -24.20 19.95 -21.45
CA HIS A 199 -24.05 20.21 -22.88
C HIS A 199 -25.41 20.28 -23.62
N LYS A 200 -26.31 19.34 -23.29
CA LYS A 200 -27.66 19.31 -23.89
C LYS A 200 -28.48 20.55 -23.52
N ARG A 201 -28.37 21.02 -22.26
CA ARG A 201 -29.04 22.25 -21.78
C ARG A 201 -28.48 23.51 -22.46
N ILE A 202 -27.14 23.61 -22.57
CA ILE A 202 -26.47 24.73 -23.24
C ILE A 202 -26.87 24.78 -24.72
N LYS A 203 -26.83 23.65 -25.43
CA LYS A 203 -27.24 23.58 -26.84
C LYS A 203 -28.68 24.03 -27.05
N LYS A 204 -29.60 23.56 -26.22
CA LYS A 204 -31.03 23.97 -26.26
C LYS A 204 -31.20 25.47 -25.97
N HIS A 205 -30.39 26.02 -25.07
CA HIS A 205 -30.44 27.47 -24.77
C HIS A 205 -29.94 28.31 -25.95
N ILE A 206 -28.83 27.90 -26.59
CA ILE A 206 -28.28 28.58 -27.77
C ILE A 206 -29.27 28.53 -28.93
N GLU A 207 -29.93 27.40 -29.19
CA GLU A 207 -30.95 27.27 -30.23
C GLU A 207 -32.17 28.19 -29.96
N LYS A 208 -32.59 28.31 -28.71
CA LYS A 208 -33.68 29.19 -28.28
C LYS A 208 -33.32 30.66 -28.45
N VAL A 209 -32.10 31.05 -28.19
CA VAL A 209 -31.58 32.44 -28.39
C VAL A 209 -31.48 32.76 -29.88
N LYS A 210 -30.91 31.84 -30.70
CA LYS A 210 -30.84 31.98 -32.17
C LYS A 210 -32.23 32.08 -32.82
N GLY A 211 -33.20 31.32 -32.31
CA GLY A 211 -34.58 31.42 -32.81
C GLY A 211 -35.29 32.75 -32.46
N LYS A 212 -34.90 33.39 -31.37
CA LYS A 212 -35.41 34.76 -31.01
C LYS A 212 -34.79 35.85 -31.84
N ILE A 213 -33.50 35.71 -32.23
CA ILE A 213 -32.79 36.70 -33.03
C ILE A 213 -33.27 36.68 -34.51
N ARG A 214 -33.68 35.50 -35.02
CA ARG A 214 -34.21 35.39 -36.39
C ARG A 214 -35.64 35.87 -36.57
N LYS A 215 -36.34 36.18 -35.49
CA LYS A 215 -37.73 36.67 -35.51
C LYS A 215 -37.87 38.18 -35.27
N LYS A 216 -36.74 38.88 -35.12
CA LYS A 216 -36.65 40.33 -35.20
C LYS A 216 -35.98 40.71 -36.54
#